data_54aeb4e51d3063ffa2938d0798b1f1b7
#
_entry.id   54aeb4e51d3063ffa2938d0798b1f1b7
#
_cell.length_a   1.000
_cell.length_b   1.000
_cell.length_c   1.000
_cell.angle_alpha   90.00
_cell.angle_beta   90.00
_cell.angle_gamma   90.00
#
_symmetry.space_group_name_H-M   'P 1'
#
loop_
_entity.id
_entity.type
_entity.pdbx_description
1 polymer ?
#
loop_
_entity_poly.entity_id
_entity_poly.type
_entity_poly.pdbx_seq_one_letter_code
_entity_poly.pdbx_strand_id
1 'polypeptide(L)'
;MWIRNKIIGNGGLILSQTHLLIINYAMDEKSQVFSHQVDLVNKLADKYENVSVLTGSIGSCKVPSNVEVISYNWIQGKRLSSSLRFVFKFLQVLSKKKISCLFSHMTSVQSALISPITRVFRIKHYLWYAHTSNNIYLLISRVFTNGIITSTPGSCPIKGRKVFAIGQSVDSNVFNRKSKLETPITKLIHVGRFDPSKNIEEIVNGVKLLRFDFPALNLNIVGSPSSDKFQEYMELVKTNFVTDVQLGWLTFTPGIERRKIPDELKKYDCFVHAFQGSLDKTLVEATLSAIPVVTINNEYIKIFGKWNSSDSDNSTSLVSELKSLLNLGLTTIAKEVDYRYETARNNHDSKGWVNRLVNVLDHE
;
A
#
# COMPACT_ATOMS: atom_id res chain seq x y z
N MET A 1 12.19 35.62 -11.79
CA MET A 1 13.06 34.79 -12.63
C MET A 1 14.44 34.72 -11.98
N TRP A 2 14.67 33.74 -11.09
CA TRP A 2 15.99 33.46 -10.51
C TRP A 2 16.18 31.95 -10.54
N ILE A 3 16.86 31.50 -11.59
CA ILE A 3 17.32 30.11 -11.72
C ILE A 3 18.53 29.97 -10.78
N ARG A 4 18.36 29.22 -9.69
CA ARG A 4 19.53 28.78 -8.89
C ARG A 4 20.21 27.64 -9.61
N ASN A 5 21.33 27.91 -10.23
CA ASN A 5 22.25 26.92 -10.76
C ASN A 5 22.70 25.97 -9.64
N LYS A 6 22.30 24.71 -9.72
CA LYS A 6 22.87 23.63 -8.91
C LYS A 6 24.26 23.30 -9.46
N ILE A 7 25.26 23.60 -8.66
CA ILE A 7 26.64 23.11 -8.88
C ILE A 7 26.62 21.61 -8.62
N ILE A 8 26.90 20.83 -9.68
CA ILE A 8 27.10 19.39 -9.61
C ILE A 8 28.52 19.16 -9.08
N GLY A 9 28.65 18.90 -7.80
CA GLY A 9 29.87 18.43 -7.17
C GLY A 9 29.75 16.96 -6.78
N ASN A 10 30.76 16.20 -7.07
CA ASN A 10 31.00 14.77 -6.84
C ASN A 10 30.14 14.11 -5.73
N GLY A 11 29.25 13.18 -6.12
CA GLY A 11 28.84 12.01 -5.32
C GLY A 11 28.11 12.19 -3.98
N GLY A 12 27.91 13.40 -3.49
CA GLY A 12 27.20 13.68 -2.23
C GLY A 12 25.69 13.83 -2.43
N LEU A 13 24.89 13.17 -1.62
CA LEU A 13 23.44 13.39 -1.52
C LEU A 13 23.21 14.89 -1.22
N ILE A 14 22.58 15.62 -2.14
CA ILE A 14 22.15 17.00 -1.88
C ILE A 14 20.88 16.90 -1.03
N LEU A 15 21.03 17.13 0.28
CA LEU A 15 19.90 17.28 1.17
C LEU A 15 19.15 18.57 0.81
N SER A 16 17.84 18.50 0.74
CA SER A 16 16.99 19.69 0.72
C SER A 16 17.16 20.43 2.05
N GLN A 17 17.59 21.69 2.02
CA GLN A 17 17.77 22.54 3.24
C GLN A 17 16.41 22.91 3.86
N THR A 18 15.56 21.93 4.05
CA THR A 18 14.17 22.11 4.49
C THR A 18 13.86 21.16 5.62
N HIS A 19 12.97 21.62 6.51
CA HIS A 19 12.46 20.81 7.61
C HIS A 19 11.14 20.16 7.21
N LEU A 20 11.14 18.84 7.05
CA LEU A 20 9.94 18.06 6.77
C LEU A 20 9.24 17.67 8.07
N LEU A 21 7.93 17.95 8.18
CA LEU A 21 7.07 17.40 9.22
C LEU A 21 6.23 16.26 8.64
N ILE A 22 6.34 15.07 9.21
CA ILE A 22 5.53 13.90 8.84
C ILE A 22 4.48 13.66 9.92
N ILE A 23 3.23 13.40 9.51
CA ILE A 23 2.17 12.96 10.40
C ILE A 23 1.76 11.55 10.02
N ASN A 24 1.80 10.63 10.98
CA ASN A 24 1.44 9.25 10.77
C ASN A 24 0.74 8.61 11.98
N TYR A 25 0.33 7.34 11.85
CA TYR A 25 -0.40 6.63 12.92
C TYR A 25 0.50 6.02 13.97
N ALA A 26 1.64 5.44 13.58
CA ALA A 26 2.53 4.76 14.51
C ALA A 26 3.97 4.71 13.99
N MET A 27 4.92 4.82 14.92
CA MET A 27 6.33 4.55 14.69
C MET A 27 6.71 3.27 15.45
N ASP A 28 6.52 2.10 14.82
CA ASP A 28 6.78 0.80 15.43
C ASP A 28 7.13 -0.26 14.36
N GLU A 29 8.37 -0.72 14.36
CA GLU A 29 8.90 -1.76 13.45
C GLU A 29 8.22 -3.12 13.63
N LYS A 30 7.67 -3.40 14.82
CA LYS A 30 7.00 -4.67 15.14
C LYS A 30 5.52 -4.66 14.76
N SER A 31 4.97 -3.52 14.37
CA SER A 31 3.57 -3.41 13.96
C SER A 31 3.32 -4.20 12.67
N GLN A 32 2.32 -5.09 12.69
CA GLN A 32 1.91 -5.82 11.48
C GLN A 32 1.36 -4.90 10.38
N VAL A 33 0.76 -3.77 10.77
CA VAL A 33 0.11 -2.83 9.84
C VAL A 33 1.01 -1.65 9.51
N PHE A 34 1.73 -1.09 10.49
CA PHE A 34 2.40 0.22 10.37
C PHE A 34 3.92 0.16 10.33
N SER A 35 4.56 -1.01 10.37
CA SER A 35 6.04 -1.14 10.32
C SER A 35 6.67 -0.42 9.13
N HIS A 36 5.99 -0.39 7.98
CA HIS A 36 6.45 0.32 6.79
C HIS A 36 6.56 1.85 6.96
N GLN A 37 5.96 2.43 8.01
CA GLN A 37 6.07 3.87 8.27
C GLN A 37 7.45 4.24 8.80
N VAL A 38 8.11 3.38 9.55
CA VAL A 38 9.48 3.59 10.01
C VAL A 38 10.44 3.58 8.82
N ASP A 39 10.32 2.61 7.91
CA ASP A 39 11.13 2.55 6.68
C ASP A 39 10.94 3.79 5.81
N LEU A 40 9.71 4.28 5.68
CA LEU A 40 9.42 5.50 4.93
C LEU A 40 10.10 6.72 5.56
N VAL A 41 10.00 6.87 6.88
CA VAL A 41 10.64 7.99 7.60
C VAL A 41 12.16 7.93 7.42
N ASN A 42 12.77 6.75 7.56
CA ASN A 42 14.21 6.58 7.38
C ASN A 42 14.66 6.94 5.96
N LYS A 43 13.93 6.50 4.92
CA LYS A 43 14.22 6.86 3.51
C LYS A 43 14.03 8.37 3.23
N LEU A 44 13.09 9.03 3.91
CA LEU A 44 12.91 10.48 3.80
C LEU A 44 13.97 11.25 4.58
N ALA A 45 14.47 10.72 5.69
CA ALA A 45 15.57 11.32 6.44
C ALA A 45 16.85 11.48 5.61
N ASP A 46 17.08 10.59 4.64
CA ASP A 46 18.19 10.71 3.68
C ASP A 46 18.02 11.86 2.67
N LYS A 47 16.82 12.49 2.61
CA LYS A 47 16.50 13.53 1.62
C LYS A 47 16.35 14.93 2.23
N TYR A 48 16.15 15.02 3.54
CA TYR A 48 15.90 16.28 4.25
C TYR A 48 16.93 16.49 5.35
N GLU A 49 17.30 17.75 5.57
CA GLU A 49 18.24 18.11 6.63
C GLU A 49 17.67 17.78 8.03
N ASN A 50 16.40 18.07 8.24
CA ASN A 50 15.69 17.78 9.49
C ASN A 50 14.32 17.16 9.20
N VAL A 51 13.97 16.12 9.95
CA VAL A 51 12.65 15.49 9.89
C VAL A 51 12.05 15.45 11.29
N SER A 52 10.83 15.95 11.42
CA SER A 52 10.02 15.73 12.62
C SER A 52 8.87 14.80 12.28
N VAL A 53 8.59 13.85 13.16
CA VAL A 53 7.47 12.92 13.01
C VAL A 53 6.50 13.12 14.15
N LEU A 54 5.29 13.57 13.86
CA LEU A 54 4.20 13.68 14.81
C LEU A 54 3.31 12.43 14.64
N THR A 55 3.42 11.50 15.59
CA THR A 55 2.83 10.15 15.47
C THR A 55 1.77 9.87 16.53
N GLY A 56 0.81 9.02 16.19
CA GLY A 56 -0.24 8.58 17.12
C GLY A 56 0.29 7.74 18.27
N SER A 57 1.26 6.88 18.01
CA SER A 57 1.91 6.04 19.01
C SER A 57 3.37 5.79 18.65
N ILE A 58 4.17 5.48 19.67
CA ILE A 58 5.58 5.09 19.52
C ILE A 58 5.75 3.70 20.10
N GLY A 59 6.31 2.79 19.31
CA GLY A 59 6.79 1.48 19.74
C GLY A 59 8.31 1.38 19.57
N SER A 60 8.78 0.22 19.15
CA SER A 60 10.19 0.02 18.81
C SER A 60 10.48 0.64 17.45
N CYS A 61 11.27 1.71 17.39
CA CYS A 61 11.71 2.29 16.12
C CYS A 61 13.15 2.80 16.21
N LYS A 62 13.94 2.48 15.17
CA LYS A 62 15.27 3.04 14.99
C LYS A 62 15.22 4.10 13.90
N VAL A 63 15.63 5.31 14.25
CA VAL A 63 15.63 6.44 13.33
C VAL A 63 16.99 7.14 13.31
N PRO A 64 17.39 7.78 12.19
CA PRO A 64 18.60 8.59 12.10
C PRO A 64 18.61 9.79 13.07
N SER A 65 19.78 10.34 13.33
CA SER A 65 19.98 11.46 14.26
C SER A 65 19.28 12.76 13.84
N ASN A 66 18.99 12.94 12.56
CA ASN A 66 18.24 14.09 12.04
C ASN A 66 16.71 13.89 12.11
N VAL A 67 16.22 12.83 12.74
CA VAL A 67 14.79 12.53 12.91
C VAL A 67 14.39 12.68 14.38
N GLU A 68 13.39 13.52 14.64
CA GLU A 68 12.76 13.60 15.96
C GLU A 68 11.35 13.03 15.91
N VAL A 69 11.04 12.08 16.81
CA VAL A 69 9.72 11.43 16.89
C VAL A 69 8.97 11.94 18.11
N ILE A 70 7.77 12.49 17.90
CA ILE A 70 6.92 13.09 18.92
C ILE A 70 5.56 12.39 18.92
N SER A 71 5.14 11.81 20.04
CA SER A 71 3.81 11.21 20.14
C SER A 71 2.76 12.24 20.59
N TYR A 72 1.59 12.18 19.93
CA TYR A 72 0.38 12.84 20.42
C TYR A 72 -0.57 11.89 21.16
N ASN A 73 -0.15 10.65 21.39
CA ASN A 73 -0.88 9.62 22.16
C ASN A 73 -2.35 9.48 21.74
N TRP A 74 -2.55 9.00 20.51
CA TRP A 74 -3.89 8.73 20.01
C TRP A 74 -4.53 7.56 20.77
N ILE A 75 -5.70 7.78 21.37
CA ILE A 75 -6.45 6.75 22.08
C ILE A 75 -7.66 6.37 21.23
N GLN A 76 -7.75 5.09 20.86
CA GLN A 76 -8.91 4.57 20.14
C GLN A 76 -10.18 4.74 20.98
N GLY A 77 -11.27 5.17 20.36
CA GLY A 77 -12.53 5.48 21.08
C GLY A 77 -12.60 6.90 21.66
N LYS A 78 -11.47 7.57 21.94
CA LYS A 78 -11.44 8.93 22.52
C LYS A 78 -11.06 9.99 21.46
N ARG A 79 -11.84 10.08 20.38
CA ARG A 79 -11.51 10.92 19.22
C ARG A 79 -11.33 12.41 19.55
N LEU A 80 -12.26 13.00 20.32
CA LEU A 80 -12.22 14.43 20.62
C LEU A 80 -10.96 14.82 21.42
N SER A 81 -10.69 14.14 22.53
CA SER A 81 -9.51 14.43 23.38
C SER A 81 -8.19 14.14 22.65
N SER A 82 -8.17 13.09 21.80
CA SER A 82 -7.00 12.77 20.97
C SER A 82 -6.77 13.85 19.91
N SER A 83 -7.84 14.37 19.29
CA SER A 83 -7.75 15.48 18.32
C SER A 83 -7.24 16.77 18.96
N LEU A 84 -7.72 17.12 20.16
CA LEU A 84 -7.24 18.31 20.88
C LEU A 84 -5.77 18.18 21.24
N ARG A 85 -5.33 17.01 21.75
CA ARG A 85 -3.89 16.75 22.02
C ARG A 85 -3.04 16.82 20.76
N PHE A 86 -3.55 16.29 19.65
CA PHE A 86 -2.85 16.36 18.37
C PHE A 86 -2.64 17.82 17.93
N VAL A 87 -3.71 18.64 17.92
CA VAL A 87 -3.62 20.05 17.53
C VAL A 87 -2.68 20.82 18.46
N PHE A 88 -2.77 20.60 19.78
CA PHE A 88 -1.86 21.22 20.74
C PHE A 88 -0.40 20.84 20.46
N LYS A 89 -0.10 19.56 20.27
CA LYS A 89 1.27 19.09 19.92
C LYS A 89 1.74 19.64 18.58
N PHE A 90 0.87 19.74 17.60
CA PHE A 90 1.19 20.33 16.30
C PHE A 90 1.59 21.82 16.46
N LEU A 91 0.81 22.61 17.19
CA LEU A 91 1.13 24.01 17.47
C LEU A 91 2.43 24.16 18.27
N GLN A 92 2.69 23.27 19.22
CA GLN A 92 3.96 23.22 19.95
C GLN A 92 5.16 22.93 19.03
N VAL A 93 5.01 22.09 18.03
CA VAL A 93 6.06 21.84 17.01
C VAL A 93 6.28 23.10 16.18
N LEU A 94 5.21 23.76 15.71
CA LEU A 94 5.32 24.99 14.91
C LEU A 94 5.96 26.14 15.66
N SER A 95 5.73 26.27 16.99
CA SER A 95 6.33 27.32 17.80
C SER A 95 7.85 27.17 18.01
N LYS A 96 8.35 25.91 17.89
CA LYS A 96 9.75 25.60 18.13
C LYS A 96 10.57 25.40 16.85
N LYS A 97 9.92 25.13 15.72
CA LYS A 97 10.56 24.70 14.48
C LYS A 97 9.98 25.39 13.27
N LYS A 98 10.85 25.82 12.38
CA LYS A 98 10.46 26.39 11.09
C LYS A 98 10.19 25.22 10.10
N ILE A 99 8.93 24.79 10.01
CA ILE A 99 8.51 23.74 9.10
C ILE A 99 8.29 24.33 7.70
N SER A 100 8.92 23.77 6.70
CA SER A 100 8.75 24.19 5.30
C SER A 100 7.75 23.33 4.53
N CYS A 101 7.67 22.04 4.83
CA CYS A 101 6.77 21.12 4.20
C CYS A 101 6.18 20.11 5.21
N LEU A 102 4.92 19.74 5.02
CA LEU A 102 4.18 18.80 5.85
C LEU A 102 3.60 17.69 4.99
N PHE A 103 3.85 16.45 5.39
CA PHE A 103 3.33 15.24 4.76
C PHE A 103 2.46 14.43 5.72
N SER A 104 1.15 14.46 5.51
CA SER A 104 0.17 13.63 6.26
C SER A 104 0.06 12.26 5.61
N HIS A 105 0.70 11.23 6.20
CA HIS A 105 0.71 9.88 5.64
C HIS A 105 -0.47 9.06 6.17
N MET A 106 -1.50 8.85 5.34
CA MET A 106 -2.74 8.11 5.63
C MET A 106 -3.64 8.74 6.72
N THR A 107 -3.34 9.90 7.24
CA THR A 107 -3.98 10.54 8.41
C THR A 107 -4.95 11.65 7.99
N SER A 108 -6.07 11.28 7.34
CA SER A 108 -7.03 12.25 6.79
C SER A 108 -7.72 13.11 7.86
N VAL A 109 -8.02 12.56 9.05
CA VAL A 109 -8.60 13.31 10.18
C VAL A 109 -7.62 14.39 10.64
N GLN A 110 -6.39 14.01 10.91
CA GLN A 110 -5.34 14.92 11.36
C GLN A 110 -5.05 15.98 10.29
N SER A 111 -4.97 15.57 9.01
CA SER A 111 -4.79 16.50 7.89
C SER A 111 -5.92 17.53 7.83
N ALA A 112 -7.19 17.12 7.95
CA ALA A 112 -8.33 18.03 7.94
C ALA A 112 -8.29 19.06 9.10
N LEU A 113 -7.89 18.61 10.30
CA LEU A 113 -7.82 19.48 11.48
C LEU A 113 -6.78 20.60 11.34
N ILE A 114 -5.63 20.31 10.72
CA ILE A 114 -4.52 21.27 10.66
C ILE A 114 -4.36 21.94 9.30
N SER A 115 -5.00 21.47 8.24
CA SER A 115 -4.84 22.06 6.91
C SER A 115 -5.27 23.54 6.82
N PRO A 116 -6.31 24.04 7.53
CA PRO A 116 -6.57 25.47 7.60
C PRO A 116 -5.40 26.24 8.25
N ILE A 117 -4.79 25.67 9.30
CA ILE A 117 -3.67 26.28 10.01
C ILE A 117 -2.44 26.37 9.09
N THR A 118 -2.08 25.23 8.45
CA THR A 118 -0.94 25.20 7.51
C THR A 118 -1.12 26.19 6.36
N ARG A 119 -2.36 26.38 5.91
CA ARG A 119 -2.68 27.36 4.85
C ARG A 119 -2.41 28.80 5.30
N VAL A 120 -2.80 29.15 6.53
CA VAL A 120 -2.53 30.48 7.12
C VAL A 120 -1.03 30.72 7.29
N PHE A 121 -0.30 29.73 7.78
CA PHE A 121 1.15 29.81 7.98
C PHE A 121 1.97 29.61 6.70
N ARG A 122 1.32 29.40 5.54
CA ARG A 122 1.96 29.16 4.24
C ARG A 122 2.92 27.98 4.24
N ILE A 123 2.62 26.94 5.04
CA ILE A 123 3.34 25.67 5.05
C ILE A 123 2.79 24.79 3.93
N LYS A 124 3.64 24.31 3.03
CA LYS A 124 3.24 23.33 2.02
C LYS A 124 2.74 22.07 2.72
N HIS A 125 1.49 21.66 2.46
CA HIS A 125 0.86 20.51 3.12
C HIS A 125 0.30 19.55 2.08
N TYR A 126 0.73 18.28 2.14
CA TYR A 126 0.28 17.21 1.26
C TYR A 126 -0.28 16.04 2.07
N LEU A 127 -1.37 15.44 1.58
CA LEU A 127 -2.02 14.28 2.18
C LEU A 127 -1.84 13.06 1.27
N TRP A 128 -1.25 11.98 1.80
CA TRP A 128 -1.34 10.67 1.18
C TRP A 128 -2.70 10.04 1.47
N TYR A 129 -3.47 9.78 0.41
CA TYR A 129 -4.78 9.15 0.47
C TYR A 129 -4.96 8.16 -0.68
N ALA A 130 -4.91 6.86 -0.38
CA ALA A 130 -5.06 5.76 -1.34
C ALA A 130 -6.25 4.87 -0.95
N HIS A 131 -7.45 5.45 -0.98
CA HIS A 131 -8.72 4.80 -0.72
C HIS A 131 -9.78 5.34 -1.68
N THR A 132 -10.74 4.49 -2.08
CA THR A 132 -11.86 4.90 -2.95
C THR A 132 -13.01 5.56 -2.18
N SER A 133 -13.03 5.45 -0.85
CA SER A 133 -14.08 6.07 -0.03
C SER A 133 -13.94 7.58 0.03
N ASN A 134 -15.07 8.29 -0.10
CA ASN A 134 -15.14 9.73 0.09
C ASN A 134 -15.63 10.04 1.51
N ASN A 135 -15.02 11.03 2.17
CA ASN A 135 -15.41 11.46 3.49
C ASN A 135 -15.13 12.95 3.70
N ILE A 136 -15.75 13.54 4.72
CA ILE A 136 -15.66 14.98 5.01
C ILE A 136 -14.23 15.44 5.26
N TYR A 137 -13.38 14.62 5.90
CA TYR A 137 -11.99 14.97 6.20
C TYR A 137 -11.15 15.09 4.92
N LEU A 138 -11.41 14.22 3.94
CA LEU A 138 -10.79 14.30 2.63
C LEU A 138 -11.22 15.58 1.88
N LEU A 139 -12.51 15.96 1.96
CA LEU A 139 -13.02 17.16 1.32
C LEU A 139 -12.40 18.43 1.93
N ILE A 140 -12.29 18.50 3.27
CA ILE A 140 -11.62 19.61 3.95
C ILE A 140 -10.15 19.68 3.52
N SER A 141 -9.45 18.55 3.56
CA SER A 141 -8.05 18.48 3.13
C SER A 141 -7.87 18.93 1.69
N ARG A 142 -8.77 18.54 0.76
CA ARG A 142 -8.76 18.99 -0.64
C ARG A 142 -8.75 20.52 -0.78
N VAL A 143 -9.51 21.21 0.06
CA VAL A 143 -9.64 22.69 -0.01
C VAL A 143 -8.36 23.36 0.48
N PHE A 144 -7.83 22.92 1.61
CA PHE A 144 -6.79 23.65 2.34
C PHE A 144 -5.37 23.15 2.11
N THR A 145 -5.18 21.90 1.66
CA THR A 145 -3.83 21.39 1.35
C THR A 145 -3.35 21.83 -0.04
N ASN A 146 -2.06 21.75 -0.27
CA ASN A 146 -1.43 21.95 -1.56
C ASN A 146 -1.74 20.82 -2.54
N GLY A 147 -1.86 19.59 -2.03
CA GLY A 147 -2.21 18.44 -2.86
C GLY A 147 -2.55 17.17 -2.11
N ILE A 148 -3.15 16.24 -2.83
CA ILE A 148 -3.43 14.88 -2.39
C ILE A 148 -2.54 13.95 -3.22
N ILE A 149 -1.78 13.12 -2.54
CA ILE A 149 -0.90 12.13 -3.15
C ILE A 149 -1.58 10.77 -3.03
N THR A 150 -1.56 9.98 -4.09
CA THR A 150 -2.23 8.68 -4.14
C THR A 150 -1.41 7.65 -4.92
N SER A 151 -1.79 6.37 -4.87
CA SER A 151 -1.07 5.32 -5.58
C SER A 151 -1.37 5.33 -7.09
N THR A 152 -2.63 5.46 -7.47
CA THR A 152 -3.08 5.48 -8.86
C THR A 152 -4.21 6.50 -9.03
N PRO A 153 -4.51 6.96 -10.24
CA PRO A 153 -5.60 7.91 -10.44
C PRO A 153 -6.96 7.44 -9.93
N GLY A 154 -7.22 6.12 -9.92
CA GLY A 154 -8.48 5.55 -9.40
C GLY A 154 -8.45 5.22 -7.92
N SER A 155 -7.29 5.24 -7.27
CA SER A 155 -7.15 4.98 -5.84
C SER A 155 -7.56 6.16 -4.95
N CYS A 156 -8.00 7.28 -5.53
CA CYS A 156 -8.54 8.43 -4.80
C CYS A 156 -9.86 8.87 -5.47
N PRO A 157 -10.94 9.15 -4.71
CA PRO A 157 -12.22 9.59 -5.27
C PRO A 157 -12.14 11.02 -5.81
N ILE A 158 -11.18 11.83 -5.34
CA ILE A 158 -10.97 13.20 -5.81
C ILE A 158 -10.15 13.18 -7.10
N LYS A 159 -10.58 14.00 -8.06
CA LYS A 159 -9.88 14.23 -9.33
C LYS A 159 -9.47 15.70 -9.44
N GLY A 160 -8.46 15.99 -10.25
CA GLY A 160 -8.02 17.34 -10.55
C GLY A 160 -6.51 17.55 -10.47
N ARG A 161 -6.06 18.78 -10.77
CA ARG A 161 -4.63 19.12 -10.87
C ARG A 161 -3.83 18.98 -9.57
N LYS A 162 -4.52 18.97 -8.41
CA LYS A 162 -3.89 18.80 -7.09
C LYS A 162 -3.84 17.32 -6.65
N VAL A 163 -4.09 16.37 -7.53
CA VAL A 163 -4.01 14.93 -7.21
C VAL A 163 -2.84 14.32 -7.96
N PHE A 164 -1.85 13.84 -7.21
CA PHE A 164 -0.59 13.31 -7.71
C PHE A 164 -0.56 11.78 -7.51
N ALA A 165 -0.65 11.03 -8.60
CA ALA A 165 -0.53 9.57 -8.59
C ALA A 165 0.95 9.19 -8.74
N ILE A 166 1.58 8.66 -7.67
CA ILE A 166 3.00 8.37 -7.63
C ILE A 166 3.36 6.88 -7.46
N GLY A 167 2.39 5.99 -7.58
CA GLY A 167 2.59 4.55 -7.38
C GLY A 167 2.43 4.11 -5.92
N GLN A 168 2.58 2.81 -5.68
CA GLN A 168 2.75 2.24 -4.33
C GLN A 168 4.24 2.23 -3.95
N SER A 169 4.52 2.15 -2.64
CA SER A 169 5.88 1.99 -2.14
C SER A 169 6.09 0.56 -1.67
N VAL A 170 6.80 -0.24 -2.45
CA VAL A 170 7.19 -1.62 -2.11
C VAL A 170 8.69 -1.77 -2.30
N ASP A 171 9.37 -2.40 -1.35
CA ASP A 171 10.81 -2.61 -1.43
C ASP A 171 11.12 -3.81 -2.33
N SER A 172 11.63 -3.55 -3.54
CA SER A 172 11.97 -4.58 -4.53
C SER A 172 13.17 -5.45 -4.14
N ASN A 173 13.96 -5.04 -3.14
CA ASN A 173 15.03 -5.89 -2.59
C ASN A 173 14.46 -6.94 -1.63
N VAL A 174 13.37 -6.61 -0.93
CA VAL A 174 12.66 -7.51 -0.01
C VAL A 174 11.74 -8.45 -0.80
N PHE A 175 10.91 -7.89 -1.68
CA PHE A 175 10.06 -8.65 -2.61
C PHE A 175 10.84 -8.92 -3.89
N ASN A 176 11.79 -9.82 -3.82
CA ASN A 176 12.65 -10.14 -4.93
C ASN A 176 12.09 -11.33 -5.74
N ARG A 177 12.56 -11.42 -6.96
CA ARG A 177 12.11 -12.38 -7.96
C ARG A 177 12.23 -13.83 -7.49
N LYS A 178 11.13 -14.60 -7.64
CA LYS A 178 11.14 -16.07 -7.60
C LYS A 178 11.88 -16.63 -8.81
N SER A 179 12.42 -17.85 -8.71
CA SER A 179 12.83 -18.62 -9.89
C SER A 179 11.67 -18.79 -10.88
N LYS A 180 11.98 -18.97 -12.14
CA LYS A 180 10.95 -19.15 -13.19
C LYS A 180 10.00 -20.30 -12.85
N LEU A 181 8.74 -20.15 -13.28
CA LEU A 181 7.75 -21.20 -13.19
C LEU A 181 8.14 -22.33 -14.17
N GLU A 182 8.44 -23.51 -13.65
CA GLU A 182 8.89 -24.69 -14.43
C GLU A 182 7.80 -25.73 -14.60
N THR A 183 6.74 -25.67 -13.80
CA THR A 183 5.63 -26.61 -13.78
C THR A 183 4.29 -25.89 -13.93
N PRO A 184 3.21 -26.58 -14.34
CA PRO A 184 1.88 -26.01 -14.35
C PRO A 184 1.46 -25.44 -13.00
N ILE A 185 0.66 -24.37 -13.03
CA ILE A 185 0.13 -23.70 -11.85
C ILE A 185 -0.81 -24.63 -11.10
N THR A 186 -0.49 -24.95 -9.86
CA THR A 186 -1.32 -25.78 -8.97
C THR A 186 -1.49 -25.18 -7.58
N LYS A 187 -0.54 -24.36 -7.12
CA LYS A 187 -0.53 -23.78 -5.78
C LYS A 187 -0.89 -22.30 -5.82
N LEU A 188 -2.10 -21.99 -5.37
CA LEU A 188 -2.61 -20.61 -5.31
C LEU A 188 -2.49 -20.06 -3.89
N ILE A 189 -2.22 -18.78 -3.78
CA ILE A 189 -2.20 -18.07 -2.50
C ILE A 189 -2.97 -16.74 -2.57
N HIS A 190 -3.68 -16.44 -1.50
CA HIS A 190 -4.14 -15.10 -1.16
C HIS A 190 -3.47 -14.63 0.14
N VAL A 191 -2.98 -13.39 0.17
CA VAL A 191 -2.47 -12.77 1.40
C VAL A 191 -3.23 -11.48 1.63
N GLY A 192 -3.97 -11.42 2.75
CA GLY A 192 -4.77 -10.24 3.05
C GLY A 192 -5.44 -10.34 4.43
N ARG A 193 -6.03 -9.24 4.87
CA ARG A 193 -6.84 -9.23 6.09
C ARG A 193 -8.16 -9.96 5.84
N PHE A 194 -8.66 -10.67 6.86
CA PHE A 194 -10.05 -11.10 6.84
C PHE A 194 -10.96 -9.88 7.07
N ASP A 195 -11.44 -9.35 5.97
CA ASP A 195 -12.27 -8.16 5.87
C ASP A 195 -13.25 -8.40 4.71
N PRO A 196 -14.56 -8.15 4.84
CA PRO A 196 -15.53 -8.40 3.77
C PRO A 196 -15.17 -7.76 2.44
N SER A 197 -14.47 -6.61 2.45
CA SER A 197 -14.03 -5.94 1.22
C SER A 197 -13.00 -6.75 0.42
N LYS A 198 -12.35 -7.75 1.02
CA LYS A 198 -11.39 -8.62 0.33
C LYS A 198 -12.03 -9.72 -0.50
N ASN A 199 -13.34 -9.93 -0.36
CA ASN A 199 -14.12 -10.91 -1.12
C ASN A 199 -13.49 -12.31 -1.11
N ILE A 200 -13.08 -12.79 0.09
CA ILE A 200 -12.40 -14.09 0.25
C ILE A 200 -13.28 -15.22 -0.25
N GLU A 201 -14.60 -15.15 -0.04
CA GLU A 201 -15.57 -16.12 -0.49
C GLU A 201 -15.61 -16.21 -2.03
N GLU A 202 -15.48 -15.07 -2.74
CA GLU A 202 -15.39 -15.06 -4.21
C GLU A 202 -14.12 -15.77 -4.69
N ILE A 203 -12.99 -15.62 -3.99
CA ILE A 203 -11.74 -16.32 -4.31
C ILE A 203 -11.93 -17.83 -4.14
N VAL A 204 -12.45 -18.26 -2.99
CA VAL A 204 -12.63 -19.70 -2.71
C VAL A 204 -13.62 -20.34 -3.69
N ASN A 205 -14.78 -19.70 -3.91
CA ASN A 205 -15.80 -20.21 -4.83
C ASN A 205 -15.29 -20.25 -6.27
N GLY A 206 -14.53 -19.25 -6.69
CA GLY A 206 -13.92 -19.23 -8.04
C GLY A 206 -12.93 -20.37 -8.25
N VAL A 207 -12.06 -20.65 -7.28
CA VAL A 207 -11.13 -21.79 -7.35
C VAL A 207 -11.89 -23.13 -7.29
N LYS A 208 -12.89 -23.25 -6.42
CA LYS A 208 -13.74 -24.44 -6.30
C LYS A 208 -14.39 -24.79 -7.63
N LEU A 209 -14.93 -23.81 -8.34
CA LEU A 209 -15.53 -24.00 -9.66
C LEU A 209 -14.49 -24.51 -10.67
N LEU A 210 -13.31 -23.90 -10.70
CA LEU A 210 -12.25 -24.27 -11.64
C LEU A 210 -11.63 -25.65 -11.37
N ARG A 211 -11.74 -26.18 -10.16
CA ARG A 211 -11.27 -27.54 -9.83
C ARG A 211 -11.99 -28.65 -10.58
N PHE A 212 -13.16 -28.40 -11.15
CA PHE A 212 -13.80 -29.37 -12.07
C PHE A 212 -12.95 -29.62 -13.31
N ASP A 213 -12.34 -28.55 -13.86
CA ASP A 213 -11.47 -28.64 -15.04
C ASP A 213 -9.98 -28.88 -14.65
N PHE A 214 -9.58 -28.37 -13.46
CA PHE A 214 -8.20 -28.36 -12.95
C PHE A 214 -8.12 -28.93 -11.51
N PRO A 215 -8.32 -30.25 -11.31
CA PRO A 215 -8.48 -30.86 -9.98
C PRO A 215 -7.24 -30.73 -9.07
N ALA A 216 -6.06 -30.48 -9.64
CA ALA A 216 -4.81 -30.29 -8.90
C ALA A 216 -4.67 -28.94 -8.21
N LEU A 217 -5.59 -27.99 -8.44
CA LEU A 217 -5.53 -26.67 -7.79
C LEU A 217 -5.70 -26.77 -6.28
N ASN A 218 -4.81 -26.11 -5.55
CA ASN A 218 -4.85 -25.94 -4.11
C ASN A 218 -4.79 -24.45 -3.79
N LEU A 219 -5.50 -24.01 -2.75
CA LEU A 219 -5.57 -22.61 -2.35
C LEU A 219 -5.21 -22.44 -0.86
N ASN A 220 -4.31 -21.51 -0.57
CA ASN A 220 -4.06 -21.06 0.79
C ASN A 220 -4.49 -19.61 0.95
N ILE A 221 -5.31 -19.35 1.95
CA ILE A 221 -5.74 -18.02 2.39
C ILE A 221 -4.93 -17.65 3.64
N VAL A 222 -4.00 -16.71 3.51
CA VAL A 222 -3.14 -16.25 4.60
C VAL A 222 -3.65 -14.91 5.12
N GLY A 223 -4.06 -14.86 6.39
CA GLY A 223 -4.52 -13.61 6.96
C GLY A 223 -5.11 -13.72 8.36
N SER A 224 -5.37 -12.58 8.94
CA SER A 224 -6.08 -12.42 10.22
C SER A 224 -7.06 -11.25 10.13
N PRO A 225 -8.08 -11.19 10.99
CA PRO A 225 -8.99 -10.06 11.04
C PRO A 225 -8.23 -8.79 11.46
N SER A 226 -8.62 -7.65 10.91
CA SER A 226 -7.98 -6.36 11.22
C SER A 226 -8.43 -5.74 12.54
N SER A 227 -9.51 -6.29 13.13
CA SER A 227 -10.07 -5.88 14.41
C SER A 227 -11.04 -6.96 14.90
N ASP A 228 -11.39 -6.90 16.17
CA ASP A 228 -12.36 -7.82 16.78
C ASP A 228 -13.70 -7.86 16.02
N LYS A 229 -14.11 -6.74 15.44
CA LYS A 229 -15.31 -6.64 14.60
C LYS A 229 -15.33 -7.65 13.43
N PHE A 230 -14.16 -8.01 12.90
CA PHE A 230 -14.06 -8.93 11.75
C PHE A 230 -13.69 -10.37 12.17
N GLN A 231 -13.60 -10.65 13.45
CA GLN A 231 -13.39 -12.01 13.95
C GLN A 231 -14.57 -12.91 13.58
N GLU A 232 -15.80 -12.45 13.79
CA GLU A 232 -17.01 -13.18 13.44
C GLU A 232 -17.09 -13.47 11.93
N TYR A 233 -16.70 -12.49 11.09
CA TYR A 233 -16.64 -12.69 9.65
C TYR A 233 -15.63 -13.78 9.28
N MET A 234 -14.45 -13.79 9.88
CA MET A 234 -13.45 -14.82 9.61
C MET A 234 -13.96 -16.22 9.98
N GLU A 235 -14.59 -16.36 11.15
CA GLU A 235 -15.14 -17.65 11.60
C GLU A 235 -16.30 -18.10 10.69
N LEU A 236 -17.15 -17.18 10.24
CA LEU A 236 -18.20 -17.48 9.27
C LEU A 236 -17.64 -18.03 7.96
N VAL A 237 -16.63 -17.34 7.39
CA VAL A 237 -15.95 -17.78 6.16
C VAL A 237 -15.37 -19.18 6.35
N LYS A 238 -14.65 -19.45 7.43
CA LYS A 238 -14.07 -20.78 7.70
C LYS A 238 -15.14 -21.86 7.83
N THR A 239 -16.25 -21.56 8.49
CA THR A 239 -17.36 -22.48 8.65
C THR A 239 -18.03 -22.81 7.32
N ASN A 240 -18.25 -21.82 6.45
CA ASN A 240 -18.85 -22.01 5.14
C ASN A 240 -18.03 -22.95 4.23
N PHE A 241 -16.71 -23.00 4.44
CA PHE A 241 -15.79 -23.80 3.61
C PHE A 241 -15.13 -24.97 4.38
N VAL A 242 -15.72 -25.43 5.49
CA VAL A 242 -15.15 -26.52 6.29
C VAL A 242 -14.97 -27.81 5.48
N THR A 243 -15.93 -28.15 4.62
CA THR A 243 -15.85 -29.32 3.74
C THR A 243 -14.68 -29.20 2.74
N ASP A 244 -14.44 -28.01 2.21
CA ASP A 244 -13.37 -27.76 1.25
C ASP A 244 -11.97 -27.88 1.90
N VAL A 245 -11.88 -27.50 3.19
CA VAL A 245 -10.69 -27.74 4.01
C VAL A 245 -10.50 -29.24 4.29
N GLN A 246 -11.57 -29.98 4.64
CA GLN A 246 -11.52 -31.43 4.88
C GLN A 246 -11.11 -32.19 3.61
N LEU A 247 -11.49 -31.73 2.43
CA LEU A 247 -11.05 -32.25 1.15
C LEU A 247 -9.57 -31.95 0.83
N GLY A 248 -8.89 -31.17 1.64
CA GLY A 248 -7.46 -30.91 1.60
C GLY A 248 -6.96 -29.95 0.53
N TRP A 249 -7.84 -29.34 -0.27
CA TRP A 249 -7.43 -28.40 -1.31
C TRP A 249 -7.46 -26.93 -0.85
N LEU A 250 -8.17 -26.60 0.23
CA LEU A 250 -8.24 -25.28 0.83
C LEU A 250 -7.56 -25.27 2.19
N THR A 251 -6.75 -24.24 2.44
CA THR A 251 -6.11 -24.03 3.74
C THR A 251 -6.30 -22.58 4.19
N PHE A 252 -6.58 -22.38 5.48
CA PHE A 252 -6.57 -21.08 6.13
C PHE A 252 -5.37 -20.98 7.07
N THR A 253 -4.44 -20.09 6.74
CA THR A 253 -3.23 -19.85 7.53
C THR A 253 -3.39 -18.53 8.28
N PRO A 254 -3.10 -18.46 9.59
CA PRO A 254 -3.07 -17.19 10.32
C PRO A 254 -2.16 -16.15 9.66
N GLY A 255 -2.44 -14.86 9.90
CA GLY A 255 -1.60 -13.79 9.39
C GLY A 255 -0.16 -13.93 9.89
N ILE A 256 0.77 -13.77 8.95
CA ILE A 256 2.21 -13.88 9.21
C ILE A 256 2.86 -12.49 9.28
N GLU A 257 4.02 -12.42 9.92
CA GLU A 257 4.81 -11.18 9.98
C GLU A 257 5.14 -10.70 8.57
N ARG A 258 5.04 -9.39 8.35
CA ARG A 258 5.28 -8.79 7.03
C ARG A 258 6.61 -9.20 6.40
N ARG A 259 7.68 -9.31 7.19
CA ARG A 259 9.02 -9.72 6.73
C ARG A 259 9.08 -11.17 6.19
N LYS A 260 8.11 -12.02 6.55
CA LYS A 260 8.02 -13.42 6.09
C LYS A 260 7.17 -13.58 4.82
N ILE A 261 6.41 -12.55 4.44
CA ILE A 261 5.54 -12.61 3.25
C ILE A 261 6.32 -12.92 1.96
N PRO A 262 7.50 -12.32 1.70
CA PRO A 262 8.26 -12.62 0.48
C PRO A 262 8.62 -14.10 0.34
N ASP A 263 9.06 -14.73 1.43
CA ASP A 263 9.41 -16.16 1.42
C ASP A 263 8.18 -17.06 1.35
N GLU A 264 7.06 -16.61 1.91
CA GLU A 264 5.79 -17.33 1.77
C GLU A 264 5.30 -17.31 0.32
N LEU A 265 5.29 -16.14 -0.34
CA LEU A 265 4.86 -16.02 -1.74
C LEU A 265 5.65 -16.94 -2.67
N LYS A 266 6.95 -17.14 -2.43
CA LYS A 266 7.80 -18.01 -3.27
C LYS A 266 7.41 -19.49 -3.27
N LYS A 267 6.63 -19.94 -2.30
CA LYS A 267 6.18 -21.34 -2.20
C LYS A 267 5.00 -21.65 -3.14
N TYR A 268 4.40 -20.62 -3.72
CA TYR A 268 3.18 -20.72 -4.53
C TYR A 268 3.42 -20.32 -5.98
N ASP A 269 2.51 -20.74 -6.86
CA ASP A 269 2.65 -20.55 -8.30
C ASP A 269 1.85 -19.36 -8.81
N CYS A 270 0.80 -18.95 -8.09
CA CYS A 270 -0.04 -17.81 -8.47
C CYS A 270 -0.64 -17.13 -7.24
N PHE A 271 -0.69 -15.80 -7.29
CA PHE A 271 -1.38 -14.97 -6.31
C PHE A 271 -2.78 -14.62 -6.80
N VAL A 272 -3.81 -14.89 -6.01
CA VAL A 272 -5.21 -14.60 -6.34
C VAL A 272 -5.81 -13.53 -5.42
N HIS A 273 -6.63 -12.62 -5.95
CA HIS A 273 -7.08 -11.45 -5.21
C HIS A 273 -8.39 -10.88 -5.78
N ALA A 274 -9.35 -10.51 -4.92
CA ALA A 274 -10.69 -10.07 -5.33
C ALA A 274 -11.12 -8.69 -4.79
N PHE A 275 -10.26 -7.93 -4.13
CA PHE A 275 -10.57 -6.58 -3.69
C PHE A 275 -10.66 -5.60 -4.86
N GLN A 276 -11.78 -4.89 -5.01
CA GLN A 276 -12.05 -3.97 -6.12
C GLN A 276 -11.80 -2.48 -5.80
N GLY A 277 -11.22 -2.17 -4.66
CA GLY A 277 -10.96 -0.77 -4.26
C GLY A 277 -9.72 -0.16 -4.92
N SER A 278 -8.96 0.59 -4.14
CA SER A 278 -7.68 1.16 -4.57
C SER A 278 -6.67 0.06 -4.93
N LEU A 279 -5.58 0.42 -5.61
CA LEU A 279 -4.47 -0.50 -5.87
C LEU A 279 -3.95 -1.07 -4.54
N ASP A 280 -4.19 -2.35 -4.29
CA ASP A 280 -3.74 -3.02 -3.07
C ASP A 280 -2.23 -3.24 -3.11
N LYS A 281 -1.57 -3.01 -1.98
CA LYS A 281 -0.12 -3.16 -1.87
C LYS A 281 0.33 -4.61 -2.08
N THR A 282 -0.48 -5.59 -1.64
CA THR A 282 -0.19 -7.02 -1.80
C THR A 282 -0.14 -7.47 -3.25
N LEU A 283 -0.92 -6.83 -4.14
CA LEU A 283 -0.83 -7.06 -5.59
C LEU A 283 0.54 -6.69 -6.15
N VAL A 284 1.05 -5.52 -5.74
CA VAL A 284 2.38 -5.06 -6.15
C VAL A 284 3.49 -5.92 -5.55
N GLU A 285 3.33 -6.35 -4.30
CA GLU A 285 4.25 -7.26 -3.61
C GLU A 285 4.36 -8.60 -4.33
N ALA A 286 3.22 -9.19 -4.70
CA ALA A 286 3.19 -10.44 -5.47
C ALA A 286 3.81 -10.26 -6.88
N THR A 287 3.52 -9.16 -7.55
CA THR A 287 4.10 -8.84 -8.87
C THR A 287 5.62 -8.68 -8.80
N LEU A 288 6.15 -7.99 -7.77
CA LEU A 288 7.59 -7.85 -7.53
C LEU A 288 8.25 -9.17 -7.08
N SER A 289 7.48 -10.13 -6.58
CA SER A 289 7.96 -11.49 -6.34
C SER A 289 8.02 -12.33 -7.62
N ALA A 290 7.63 -11.78 -8.78
CA ALA A 290 7.60 -12.42 -10.08
C ALA A 290 6.79 -13.73 -10.07
N ILE A 291 5.63 -13.72 -9.40
CA ILE A 291 4.63 -14.77 -9.52
C ILE A 291 3.42 -14.23 -10.32
N PRO A 292 2.74 -15.06 -11.12
CA PRO A 292 1.49 -14.69 -11.77
C PRO A 292 0.49 -14.11 -10.77
N VAL A 293 -0.16 -13.00 -11.12
CA VAL A 293 -1.18 -12.34 -10.30
C VAL A 293 -2.50 -12.34 -11.05
N VAL A 294 -3.52 -12.97 -10.47
CA VAL A 294 -4.90 -12.95 -10.95
C VAL A 294 -5.74 -12.09 -10.05
N THR A 295 -6.42 -11.10 -10.62
CA THR A 295 -7.22 -10.14 -9.85
C THR A 295 -8.30 -9.48 -10.69
N ILE A 296 -9.37 -9.05 -10.02
CA ILE A 296 -10.43 -8.18 -10.56
C ILE A 296 -10.25 -6.72 -10.14
N ASN A 297 -9.09 -6.36 -9.57
CA ASN A 297 -8.79 -4.98 -9.18
C ASN A 297 -8.58 -4.10 -10.42
N ASN A 298 -9.50 -3.19 -10.68
CA ASN A 298 -9.44 -2.31 -11.85
C ASN A 298 -8.17 -1.45 -11.93
N GLU A 299 -7.63 -1.02 -10.79
CA GLU A 299 -6.41 -0.18 -10.79
C GLU A 299 -5.17 -1.01 -11.13
N TYR A 300 -5.14 -2.29 -10.74
CA TYR A 300 -4.11 -3.22 -11.17
C TYR A 300 -4.21 -3.53 -12.66
N ILE A 301 -5.41 -3.86 -13.13
CA ILE A 301 -5.66 -4.22 -14.54
C ILE A 301 -5.28 -3.08 -15.49
N LYS A 302 -5.55 -1.82 -15.13
CA LYS A 302 -5.15 -0.66 -15.94
C LYS A 302 -3.63 -0.52 -16.11
N ILE A 303 -2.84 -1.02 -15.17
CA ILE A 303 -1.37 -0.90 -15.21
C ILE A 303 -0.76 -2.13 -15.87
N PHE A 304 -1.24 -3.31 -15.50
CA PHE A 304 -0.59 -4.59 -15.80
C PHE A 304 -1.33 -5.43 -16.85
N GLY A 305 -2.55 -5.04 -17.24
CA GLY A 305 -3.37 -5.79 -18.17
C GLY A 305 -4.11 -6.98 -17.54
N LYS A 306 -4.93 -7.62 -18.36
CA LYS A 306 -5.66 -8.88 -18.07
C LYS A 306 -4.84 -10.07 -18.55
N TRP A 307 -5.16 -11.28 -18.06
CA TRP A 307 -4.69 -12.54 -18.65
C TRP A 307 -5.52 -12.94 -19.86
N ASN A 308 -6.78 -12.54 -19.90
CA ASN A 308 -7.67 -12.70 -21.05
C ASN A 308 -7.68 -11.43 -21.89
N SER A 309 -6.96 -11.44 -23.02
CA SER A 309 -6.93 -10.31 -23.96
C SER A 309 -8.09 -10.31 -24.96
N SER A 310 -8.87 -11.41 -25.04
CA SER A 310 -9.90 -11.61 -26.06
C SER A 310 -11.31 -11.18 -25.63
N ASP A 311 -11.54 -10.92 -24.35
CA ASP A 311 -12.84 -10.48 -23.87
C ASP A 311 -13.06 -9.00 -24.11
N SER A 312 -13.83 -8.72 -25.17
CA SER A 312 -14.50 -7.42 -25.40
C SER A 312 -15.56 -7.11 -24.32
N ASP A 313 -15.85 -8.05 -23.43
CA ASP A 313 -16.84 -7.91 -22.37
C ASP A 313 -16.22 -7.17 -21.15
N ASN A 314 -16.87 -6.10 -20.71
CA ASN A 314 -16.41 -5.24 -19.61
C ASN A 314 -16.50 -5.92 -18.22
N SER A 315 -17.06 -7.13 -18.13
CA SER A 315 -17.18 -7.89 -16.87
C SER A 315 -15.99 -8.81 -16.67
N THR A 316 -14.96 -8.33 -15.97
CA THR A 316 -13.84 -9.19 -15.55
C THR A 316 -14.26 -10.01 -14.34
N SER A 317 -14.39 -11.34 -14.49
CA SER A 317 -14.57 -12.25 -13.34
C SER A 317 -13.24 -12.88 -12.93
N LEU A 318 -13.09 -13.20 -11.64
CA LEU A 318 -11.89 -13.88 -11.14
C LEU A 318 -11.74 -15.27 -11.81
N VAL A 319 -12.85 -15.95 -12.06
CA VAL A 319 -12.89 -17.26 -12.71
C VAL A 319 -12.37 -17.17 -14.15
N SER A 320 -12.84 -16.18 -14.94
CA SER A 320 -12.39 -16.02 -16.33
C SER A 320 -10.90 -15.70 -16.42
N GLU A 321 -10.39 -14.79 -15.57
CA GLU A 321 -8.97 -14.44 -15.53
C GLU A 321 -8.09 -15.62 -15.11
N LEU A 322 -8.50 -16.38 -14.06
CA LEU A 322 -7.75 -17.54 -13.62
C LEU A 322 -7.79 -18.68 -14.67
N LYS A 323 -8.94 -18.94 -15.27
CA LYS A 323 -9.07 -19.95 -16.34
C LYS A 323 -8.20 -19.59 -17.55
N SER A 324 -8.15 -18.32 -17.92
CA SER A 324 -7.31 -17.84 -19.01
C SER A 324 -5.83 -18.07 -18.71
N LEU A 325 -5.35 -17.72 -17.50
CA LEU A 325 -3.99 -17.98 -17.08
C LEU A 325 -3.65 -19.48 -17.14
N LEU A 326 -4.53 -20.34 -16.60
CA LEU A 326 -4.30 -21.80 -16.53
C LEU A 326 -4.22 -22.46 -17.91
N ASN A 327 -4.84 -21.87 -18.93
CA ASN A 327 -4.79 -22.37 -20.32
C ASN A 327 -3.59 -21.83 -21.12
N LEU A 328 -2.80 -20.89 -20.56
CA LEU A 328 -1.61 -20.38 -21.24
C LEU A 328 -0.42 -21.33 -21.10
N GLY A 329 0.42 -21.37 -22.14
CA GLY A 329 1.71 -22.05 -22.07
C GLY A 329 2.71 -21.34 -21.16
N LEU A 330 3.57 -22.12 -20.49
CA LEU A 330 4.56 -21.60 -19.50
C LEU A 330 5.44 -20.49 -20.06
N THR A 331 5.84 -20.59 -21.34
CA THR A 331 6.66 -19.55 -22.00
C THR A 331 5.92 -18.22 -22.11
N THR A 332 4.62 -18.24 -22.40
CA THR A 332 3.77 -17.04 -22.47
C THR A 332 3.61 -16.43 -21.08
N ILE A 333 3.30 -17.28 -20.09
CA ILE A 333 3.20 -16.84 -18.69
C ILE A 333 4.51 -16.18 -18.23
N ALA A 334 5.67 -16.80 -18.51
CA ALA A 334 6.97 -16.27 -18.11
C ALA A 334 7.25 -14.89 -18.72
N LYS A 335 6.97 -14.69 -20.01
CA LYS A 335 7.14 -13.39 -20.67
C LYS A 335 6.25 -12.31 -20.07
N GLU A 336 4.99 -12.64 -19.79
CA GLU A 336 4.03 -11.70 -19.21
C GLU A 336 4.39 -11.36 -17.74
N VAL A 337 4.85 -12.34 -16.96
CA VAL A 337 5.35 -12.12 -15.60
C VAL A 337 6.59 -11.21 -15.61
N ASP A 338 7.52 -11.41 -16.54
CA ASP A 338 8.70 -10.57 -16.71
C ASP A 338 8.31 -9.12 -17.02
N TYR A 339 7.38 -8.91 -17.94
CA TYR A 339 6.86 -7.58 -18.27
C TYR A 339 6.20 -6.89 -17.06
N ARG A 340 5.35 -7.61 -16.34
CA ARG A 340 4.67 -7.08 -15.14
C ARG A 340 5.65 -6.78 -14.02
N TYR A 341 6.65 -7.63 -13.82
CA TYR A 341 7.72 -7.43 -12.84
C TYR A 341 8.50 -6.13 -13.12
N GLU A 342 8.98 -5.93 -14.34
CA GLU A 342 9.72 -4.72 -14.72
C GLU A 342 8.82 -3.46 -14.62
N THR A 343 7.56 -3.57 -15.01
CA THR A 343 6.58 -2.49 -14.86
C THR A 343 6.37 -2.13 -13.39
N ALA A 344 6.24 -3.13 -12.50
CA ALA A 344 6.10 -2.91 -11.07
C ALA A 344 7.36 -2.29 -10.45
N ARG A 345 8.54 -2.77 -10.83
CA ARG A 345 9.83 -2.24 -10.39
C ARG A 345 10.01 -0.77 -10.76
N ASN A 346 9.68 -0.40 -11.98
CA ASN A 346 9.81 0.98 -12.45
C ASN A 346 8.83 1.94 -11.77
N ASN A 347 7.60 1.49 -11.51
CA ASN A 347 6.52 2.35 -11.04
C ASN A 347 6.29 2.31 -9.52
N HIS A 348 6.69 1.23 -8.84
CA HIS A 348 6.30 0.96 -7.46
C HIS A 348 7.46 0.64 -6.51
N ASP A 349 8.71 0.55 -7.01
CA ASP A 349 9.86 0.38 -6.12
C ASP A 349 9.98 1.55 -5.14
N SER A 350 10.24 1.23 -3.88
CA SER A 350 10.24 2.19 -2.77
C SER A 350 11.25 3.34 -2.95
N LYS A 351 12.44 3.07 -3.54
CA LYS A 351 13.44 4.10 -3.80
C LYS A 351 12.95 5.10 -4.85
N GLY A 352 12.41 4.60 -5.96
CA GLY A 352 11.81 5.44 -7.00
C GLY A 352 10.58 6.20 -6.49
N TRP A 353 9.76 5.55 -5.66
CA TRP A 353 8.60 6.16 -5.04
C TRP A 353 8.98 7.35 -4.12
N VAL A 354 10.00 7.19 -3.28
CA VAL A 354 10.51 8.28 -2.42
C VAL A 354 10.99 9.46 -3.27
N ASN A 355 11.69 9.23 -4.37
CA ASN A 355 12.13 10.31 -5.25
C ASN A 355 10.93 11.06 -5.88
N ARG A 356 9.87 10.33 -6.32
CA ARG A 356 8.63 10.97 -6.83
C ARG A 356 7.90 11.74 -5.74
N LEU A 357 7.85 11.21 -4.50
CA LEU A 357 7.27 11.91 -3.35
C LEU A 357 8.02 13.22 -3.07
N VAL A 358 9.34 13.17 -2.94
CA VAL A 358 10.18 14.36 -2.70
C VAL A 358 9.98 15.40 -3.80
N ASN A 359 9.89 14.97 -5.06
CA ASN A 359 9.63 15.89 -6.17
C ASN A 359 8.29 16.62 -6.01
N VAL A 360 7.22 15.91 -5.59
CA VAL A 360 5.91 16.55 -5.31
C VAL A 360 6.01 17.49 -4.10
N LEU A 361 6.67 17.09 -3.01
CA LEU A 361 6.77 17.89 -1.78
C LEU A 361 7.57 19.20 -1.98
N ASP A 362 8.62 19.17 -2.80
CA ASP A 362 9.54 20.29 -2.96
C ASP A 362 9.15 21.23 -4.11
N HIS A 363 8.59 20.72 -5.20
CA HIS A 363 8.45 21.46 -6.46
C HIS A 363 7.00 21.81 -6.84
N GLU A 364 6.02 21.09 -6.33
CA GLU A 364 4.59 21.38 -6.58
C GLU A 364 3.96 22.15 -5.39
#